data_581ec11af00c58931236ca6e7373f3fa
#
_entry.id   581ec11af00c58931236ca6e7373f3fa
#
_cell.length_a   1.000
_cell.length_b   1.000
_cell.length_c   1.000
_cell.angle_alpha   90.00
_cell.angle_beta   90.00
_cell.angle_gamma   90.00
#
_symmetry.space_group_name_H-M   'P 1'
#
loop_
_entity.id
_entity.type
_entity.pdbx_description
1 polymer ?
#
loop_
_entity_poly.entity_id
_entity_poly.type
_entity_poly.pdbx_seq_one_letter_code
_entity_poly.pdbx_strand_id
1 'polypeptide(L)'
;MSNLFQAFPGKTVEERKAIAKKFYRNFTDNFIEVIKLISASGSFVEKHFTGDFSIPNKVYDEGKRCQLMLSHNFNWEMACLGIPINSKHLFLIVYMPIGSKVIDRLFMKIRTRTGGALVPATDMRTGMLPYRNNLTMLGLVADQNPGHPKNAYWFNFFGKLTPFVKGAESGARRGNTPVIFCKFIKQKRGYYKIIFELGEQNPATTQPTDITKKYVEYLTTFIKEYPEMWLWSHRRWKWDWKPEYGEILN
;
A
#
# COMPACT_ATOMS: atom_id res chain seq x y z
N MET A 1 20.79 0.11 5.49
CA MET A 1 21.11 0.37 6.94
C MET A 1 20.71 1.77 7.38
N SER A 2 20.92 2.86 6.59
CA SER A 2 20.53 4.24 6.98
C SER A 2 19.07 4.41 7.38
N ASN A 3 18.14 3.85 6.62
CA ASN A 3 16.72 3.88 6.94
C ASN A 3 16.40 3.20 8.29
N LEU A 4 17.01 2.04 8.57
CA LEU A 4 16.83 1.33 9.84
C LEU A 4 17.41 2.12 11.04
N PHE A 5 18.53 2.80 10.83
CA PHE A 5 19.08 3.70 11.85
C PHE A 5 18.14 4.86 12.14
N GLN A 6 17.58 5.48 11.09
CA GLN A 6 16.60 6.57 11.25
C GLN A 6 15.34 6.13 11.99
N ALA A 7 14.79 4.96 11.64
CA ALA A 7 13.55 4.48 12.24
C ALA A 7 13.74 3.92 13.67
N PHE A 8 14.91 3.34 13.97
CA PHE A 8 15.19 2.66 15.23
C PHE A 8 16.54 3.11 15.81
N PRO A 9 16.70 4.39 16.17
CA PRO A 9 17.98 4.90 16.71
C PRO A 9 18.36 4.23 18.03
N GLY A 10 17.37 3.86 18.88
CA GLY A 10 17.59 3.19 20.16
C GLY A 10 17.95 1.69 20.08
N LYS A 11 17.84 1.06 18.89
CA LYS A 11 18.27 -0.33 18.73
C LYS A 11 19.78 -0.44 18.52
N THR A 12 20.36 -1.54 19.00
CA THR A 12 21.78 -1.85 18.74
C THR A 12 22.05 -2.08 17.25
N VAL A 13 23.31 -2.09 16.87
CA VAL A 13 23.73 -2.40 15.49
C VAL A 13 23.33 -3.84 15.12
N GLU A 14 23.46 -4.76 16.08
CA GLU A 14 23.12 -6.18 15.93
C GLU A 14 21.62 -6.39 15.72
N GLU A 15 20.79 -5.71 16.48
CA GLU A 15 19.32 -5.74 16.31
C GLU A 15 18.91 -5.22 14.93
N ARG A 16 19.48 -4.08 14.48
CA ARG A 16 19.21 -3.54 13.15
C ARG A 16 19.69 -4.47 12.04
N LYS A 17 20.85 -5.14 12.21
CA LYS A 17 21.33 -6.18 11.28
C LYS A 17 20.39 -7.38 11.24
N ALA A 18 19.83 -7.80 12.38
CA ALA A 18 18.86 -8.88 12.43
C ALA A 18 17.56 -8.53 11.65
N ILE A 19 17.04 -7.31 11.79
CA ILE A 19 15.91 -6.83 10.99
C ILE A 19 16.28 -6.82 9.50
N ALA A 20 17.44 -6.28 9.13
CA ALA A 20 17.90 -6.26 7.75
C ALA A 20 18.02 -7.67 7.14
N LYS A 21 18.55 -8.63 7.89
CA LYS A 21 18.67 -10.03 7.45
C LYS A 21 17.29 -10.65 7.17
N LYS A 22 16.31 -10.42 8.06
CA LYS A 22 14.92 -10.87 7.87
C LYS A 22 14.28 -10.18 6.66
N PHE A 23 14.47 -8.86 6.52
CA PHE A 23 13.99 -8.10 5.37
C PHE A 23 14.53 -8.65 4.05
N TYR A 24 15.86 -8.85 3.92
CA TYR A 24 16.44 -9.39 2.69
C TYR A 24 15.96 -10.81 2.39
N ARG A 25 15.69 -11.63 3.42
CA ARG A 25 15.06 -12.95 3.22
C ARG A 25 13.67 -12.80 2.63
N ASN A 26 12.82 -11.91 3.19
CA ASN A 26 11.49 -11.63 2.65
C ASN A 26 11.56 -11.06 1.23
N PHE A 27 12.51 -10.18 0.97
CA PHE A 27 12.74 -9.59 -0.34
C PHE A 27 13.11 -10.64 -1.39
N THR A 28 14.02 -11.55 -1.07
CA THR A 28 14.39 -12.68 -1.95
C THR A 28 13.21 -13.63 -2.15
N ASP A 29 12.50 -13.98 -1.07
CA ASP A 29 11.30 -14.82 -1.16
C ASP A 29 10.25 -14.20 -2.10
N ASN A 30 10.07 -12.88 -2.06
CA ASN A 30 9.13 -12.18 -2.94
C ASN A 30 9.44 -12.41 -4.43
N PHE A 31 10.71 -12.37 -4.85
CA PHE A 31 11.09 -12.65 -6.24
C PHE A 31 10.81 -14.11 -6.63
N ILE A 32 11.15 -15.07 -5.75
CA ILE A 32 10.88 -16.49 -5.99
C ILE A 32 9.37 -16.74 -6.10
N GLU A 33 8.60 -16.12 -5.21
CA GLU A 33 7.14 -16.24 -5.18
C GLU A 33 6.49 -15.63 -6.44
N VAL A 34 6.98 -14.48 -6.92
CA VAL A 34 6.50 -13.87 -8.18
C VAL A 34 6.65 -14.84 -9.37
N ILE A 35 7.78 -15.56 -9.46
CA ILE A 35 7.96 -16.58 -10.51
C ILE A 35 6.86 -17.66 -10.39
N LYS A 36 6.56 -18.10 -9.17
CA LYS A 36 5.50 -19.07 -8.91
C LYS A 36 4.11 -18.53 -9.28
N LEU A 37 3.87 -17.23 -9.05
CA LEU A 37 2.60 -16.58 -9.41
C LEU A 37 2.34 -16.50 -10.91
N ILE A 38 3.34 -16.69 -11.77
CA ILE A 38 3.16 -16.76 -13.24
C ILE A 38 2.18 -17.87 -13.62
N SER A 39 2.19 -18.99 -12.89
CA SER A 39 1.36 -20.17 -13.16
C SER A 39 0.38 -20.54 -12.04
N ALA A 40 0.33 -19.75 -10.97
CA ALA A 40 -0.51 -20.05 -9.82
C ALA A 40 -2.00 -20.09 -10.19
N SER A 41 -2.74 -21.11 -9.73
CA SER A 41 -4.19 -21.19 -9.86
C SER A 41 -4.90 -20.32 -8.82
N GLY A 42 -6.19 -20.02 -9.03
CA GLY A 42 -7.01 -19.34 -8.03
C GLY A 42 -7.01 -20.08 -6.69
N SER A 43 -7.18 -21.40 -6.69
CA SER A 43 -7.14 -22.24 -5.48
C SER A 43 -5.78 -22.21 -4.77
N PHE A 44 -4.67 -22.08 -5.52
CA PHE A 44 -3.38 -21.84 -4.90
C PHE A 44 -3.37 -20.51 -4.15
N VAL A 45 -3.86 -19.44 -4.78
CA VAL A 45 -3.90 -18.10 -4.17
C VAL A 45 -4.78 -18.10 -2.92
N GLU A 46 -6.00 -18.67 -2.96
CA GLU A 46 -6.92 -18.78 -1.82
C GLU A 46 -6.27 -19.47 -0.62
N LYS A 47 -5.53 -20.56 -0.87
CA LYS A 47 -4.82 -21.29 0.18
C LYS A 47 -3.67 -20.50 0.81
N HIS A 48 -3.04 -19.59 0.05
CA HIS A 48 -1.81 -18.90 0.43
C HIS A 48 -2.01 -17.43 0.83
N PHE A 49 -3.21 -16.89 0.56
CA PHE A 49 -3.58 -15.53 0.94
C PHE A 49 -4.95 -15.54 1.60
N THR A 50 -4.98 -15.25 2.89
CA THR A 50 -6.18 -15.28 3.73
C THR A 50 -6.44 -13.93 4.37
N GLY A 51 -7.66 -13.71 4.88
CA GLY A 51 -8.01 -12.50 5.63
C GLY A 51 -9.50 -12.45 5.92
N ASP A 52 -9.87 -11.53 6.80
CA ASP A 52 -11.27 -11.20 7.05
C ASP A 52 -11.68 -10.01 6.19
N PHE A 53 -12.51 -10.25 5.19
CA PHE A 53 -13.00 -9.25 4.26
C PHE A 53 -14.34 -8.62 4.70
N SER A 54 -14.76 -8.79 5.94
CA SER A 54 -16.02 -8.26 6.47
C SER A 54 -16.12 -6.74 6.32
N ILE A 55 -15.05 -6.00 6.65
CA ILE A 55 -15.02 -4.53 6.53
C ILE A 55 -15.24 -4.07 5.09
N PRO A 56 -14.42 -4.44 4.09
CA PRO A 56 -14.64 -3.99 2.72
C PRO A 56 -15.95 -4.53 2.13
N ASN A 57 -16.35 -5.77 2.44
CA ASN A 57 -17.58 -6.33 1.92
C ASN A 57 -18.84 -5.66 2.51
N LYS A 58 -18.80 -5.19 3.77
CA LYS A 58 -19.84 -4.35 4.34
C LYS A 58 -20.01 -3.04 3.57
N VAL A 59 -18.90 -2.37 3.21
CA VAL A 59 -18.94 -1.14 2.39
C VAL A 59 -19.55 -1.42 1.01
N TYR A 60 -19.24 -2.57 0.42
CA TYR A 60 -19.89 -3.01 -0.83
C TYR A 60 -21.39 -3.21 -0.67
N ASP A 61 -21.83 -3.86 0.40
CA ASP A 61 -23.25 -4.15 0.66
C ASP A 61 -24.05 -2.87 0.94
N GLU A 62 -23.37 -1.79 1.38
CA GLU A 62 -23.93 -0.42 1.46
C GLU A 62 -24.02 0.29 0.09
N GLY A 63 -23.64 -0.36 -1.02
CA GLY A 63 -23.63 0.22 -2.36
C GLY A 63 -22.53 1.26 -2.59
N LYS A 64 -21.46 1.23 -1.79
CA LYS A 64 -20.38 2.22 -1.84
C LYS A 64 -19.12 1.64 -2.44
N ARG A 65 -18.34 2.50 -3.10
CA ARG A 65 -16.93 2.23 -3.41
C ARG A 65 -16.10 2.38 -2.16
N CYS A 66 -14.88 1.83 -2.16
CA CYS A 66 -13.90 2.12 -1.12
C CYS A 66 -12.49 2.33 -1.70
N GLN A 67 -11.62 2.87 -0.86
CA GLN A 67 -10.22 3.07 -1.17
C GLN A 67 -9.37 2.35 -0.12
N LEU A 68 -8.45 1.49 -0.58
CA LEU A 68 -7.43 0.94 0.30
C LEU A 68 -6.21 1.85 0.31
N MET A 69 -5.76 2.26 1.48
CA MET A 69 -4.44 2.85 1.67
C MET A 69 -3.49 1.78 2.19
N LEU A 70 -2.53 1.44 1.35
CA LEU A 70 -1.58 0.37 1.55
C LEU A 70 -0.16 0.92 1.75
N SER A 71 0.74 0.05 2.16
CA SER A 71 2.18 0.28 2.14
C SER A 71 2.90 -0.80 1.34
N HIS A 72 4.17 -0.52 0.94
CA HIS A 72 5.01 -1.52 0.28
C HIS A 72 5.51 -2.55 1.30
N ASN A 73 4.67 -3.51 1.61
CA ASN A 73 5.00 -4.65 2.46
C ASN A 73 4.81 -5.97 1.69
N PHE A 74 5.58 -6.99 2.07
CA PHE A 74 5.60 -8.28 1.38
C PHE A 74 4.37 -9.15 1.74
N ASN A 75 3.72 -9.82 0.79
CA ASN A 75 3.98 -9.85 -0.65
C ASN A 75 2.83 -9.11 -1.37
N TRP A 76 3.11 -7.91 -1.91
CA TRP A 76 2.08 -7.12 -2.62
C TRP A 76 1.60 -7.77 -3.93
N GLU A 77 2.43 -8.58 -4.62
CA GLU A 77 1.99 -9.28 -5.83
C GLU A 77 0.98 -10.39 -5.48
N MET A 78 1.18 -11.09 -4.38
CA MET A 78 0.19 -12.04 -3.86
C MET A 78 -1.12 -11.33 -3.49
N ALA A 79 -1.04 -10.12 -2.93
CA ALA A 79 -2.21 -9.32 -2.58
C ALA A 79 -3.00 -8.88 -3.83
N CYS A 80 -2.32 -8.53 -4.94
CA CYS A 80 -2.98 -8.22 -6.20
C CYS A 80 -3.86 -9.38 -6.71
N LEU A 81 -3.49 -10.62 -6.39
CA LEU A 81 -4.25 -11.82 -6.76
C LEU A 81 -5.29 -12.21 -5.70
N GLY A 82 -4.94 -12.07 -4.42
CA GLY A 82 -5.79 -12.55 -3.33
C GLY A 82 -6.95 -11.64 -2.99
N ILE A 83 -6.80 -10.34 -3.14
CA ILE A 83 -7.89 -9.38 -2.88
C ILE A 83 -9.07 -9.59 -3.83
N PRO A 84 -8.90 -9.70 -5.17
CA PRO A 84 -10.03 -9.90 -6.07
C PRO A 84 -10.83 -11.18 -5.82
N ILE A 85 -10.17 -12.24 -5.37
CA ILE A 85 -10.85 -13.52 -5.08
C ILE A 85 -11.81 -13.42 -3.88
N ASN A 86 -11.46 -12.61 -2.89
CA ASN A 86 -12.14 -12.56 -1.60
C ASN A 86 -13.05 -11.32 -1.41
N SER A 87 -12.90 -10.31 -2.27
CA SER A 87 -13.68 -9.07 -2.20
C SER A 87 -14.84 -9.09 -3.17
N LYS A 88 -15.99 -8.54 -2.75
CA LYS A 88 -17.14 -8.28 -3.63
C LYS A 88 -16.88 -7.11 -4.60
N HIS A 89 -16.00 -6.17 -4.24
CA HIS A 89 -15.63 -5.05 -5.10
C HIS A 89 -14.76 -5.48 -6.29
N LEU A 90 -14.89 -4.76 -7.39
CA LEU A 90 -13.85 -4.79 -8.44
C LEU A 90 -12.59 -4.10 -7.91
N PHE A 91 -11.53 -4.87 -7.70
CA PHE A 91 -10.27 -4.33 -7.19
C PHE A 91 -9.48 -3.63 -8.30
N LEU A 92 -9.24 -2.34 -8.14
CA LEU A 92 -8.44 -1.51 -9.04
C LEU A 92 -7.05 -1.31 -8.45
N ILE A 93 -6.04 -1.82 -9.14
CA ILE A 93 -4.64 -1.77 -8.74
C ILE A 93 -3.99 -0.58 -9.42
N VAL A 94 -3.63 0.44 -8.66
CA VAL A 94 -2.86 1.58 -9.19
C VAL A 94 -1.40 1.19 -9.30
N TYR A 95 -0.81 1.34 -10.49
CA TYR A 95 0.55 0.92 -10.74
C TYR A 95 1.34 1.94 -11.57
N MET A 96 2.66 1.93 -11.42
CA MET A 96 3.57 2.65 -12.31
C MET A 96 3.98 1.70 -13.44
N PRO A 97 3.83 2.10 -14.71
CA PRO A 97 4.29 1.30 -15.86
C PRO A 97 5.80 1.01 -15.75
N ILE A 98 6.18 -0.22 -16.06
CA ILE A 98 7.58 -0.66 -16.04
C ILE A 98 8.22 -0.33 -17.40
N GLY A 99 9.43 0.24 -17.40
CA GLY A 99 10.11 0.68 -18.63
C GLY A 99 10.32 -0.44 -19.67
N SER A 100 10.53 -1.68 -19.24
CA SER A 100 10.58 -2.84 -20.14
C SER A 100 9.17 -3.31 -20.49
N LYS A 101 8.76 -3.14 -21.75
CA LYS A 101 7.44 -3.57 -22.24
C LYS A 101 7.15 -5.07 -22.02
N VAL A 102 8.17 -5.92 -22.07
CA VAL A 102 8.02 -7.37 -21.87
C VAL A 102 7.71 -7.66 -20.39
N ILE A 103 8.48 -7.07 -19.50
CA ILE A 103 8.30 -7.23 -18.03
C ILE A 103 6.97 -6.61 -17.62
N ASP A 104 6.63 -5.42 -18.13
CA ASP A 104 5.37 -4.75 -17.84
C ASP A 104 4.15 -5.63 -18.22
N ARG A 105 4.12 -6.19 -19.44
CA ARG A 105 3.08 -7.12 -19.89
C ARG A 105 2.99 -8.37 -18.99
N LEU A 106 4.12 -8.90 -18.56
CA LEU A 106 4.16 -10.06 -17.66
C LEU A 106 3.49 -9.72 -16.31
N PHE A 107 3.88 -8.61 -15.68
CA PHE A 107 3.28 -8.19 -14.41
C PHE A 107 1.81 -7.81 -14.56
N MET A 108 1.42 -7.14 -15.64
CA MET A 108 0.01 -6.86 -15.93
C MET A 108 -0.81 -8.17 -15.99
N LYS A 109 -0.31 -9.18 -16.73
CA LYS A 109 -0.96 -10.50 -16.84
C LYS A 109 -1.05 -11.21 -15.49
N ILE A 110 -0.02 -11.14 -14.65
CA ILE A 110 -0.04 -11.71 -13.30
C ILE A 110 -1.12 -11.01 -12.47
N ARG A 111 -1.04 -9.68 -12.34
CA ARG A 111 -1.88 -8.89 -11.44
C ARG A 111 -3.37 -8.90 -11.76
N THR A 112 -3.75 -9.15 -13.02
CA THR A 112 -5.16 -9.19 -13.44
C THR A 112 -5.76 -10.60 -13.51
N ARG A 113 -4.96 -11.63 -13.24
CA ARG A 113 -5.36 -13.04 -13.44
C ARG A 113 -6.60 -13.45 -12.67
N THR A 114 -6.83 -12.90 -11.51
CA THR A 114 -7.91 -13.26 -10.59
C THR A 114 -9.07 -12.26 -10.57
N GLY A 115 -9.16 -11.39 -11.59
CA GLY A 115 -10.27 -10.46 -11.77
C GLY A 115 -9.99 -9.03 -11.30
N GLY A 116 -8.77 -8.72 -10.84
CA GLY A 116 -8.36 -7.33 -10.61
C GLY A 116 -8.17 -6.57 -11.93
N ALA A 117 -8.27 -5.25 -11.89
CA ALA A 117 -8.01 -4.37 -13.02
C ALA A 117 -6.89 -3.37 -12.69
N LEU A 118 -6.20 -2.89 -13.73
CA LEU A 118 -5.04 -2.01 -13.59
C LEU A 118 -5.38 -0.58 -13.99
N VAL A 119 -4.93 0.38 -13.17
CA VAL A 119 -5.06 1.81 -13.46
C VAL A 119 -3.66 2.43 -13.41
N PRO A 120 -3.15 3.00 -14.52
CA PRO A 120 -1.82 3.61 -14.51
C PRO A 120 -1.82 4.87 -13.64
N ALA A 121 -0.84 4.97 -12.75
CA ALA A 121 -0.68 6.13 -11.88
C ALA A 121 -0.38 7.43 -12.65
N THR A 122 0.15 7.30 -13.86
CA THR A 122 0.46 8.40 -14.78
C THR A 122 -0.77 9.00 -15.45
N ASP A 123 -1.89 8.26 -15.50
CA ASP A 123 -3.16 8.71 -16.08
C ASP A 123 -4.37 8.11 -15.33
N MET A 124 -4.48 8.47 -14.06
CA MET A 124 -5.58 8.03 -13.19
C MET A 124 -6.96 8.45 -13.72
N ARG A 125 -7.06 9.65 -14.29
CA ARG A 125 -8.34 10.21 -14.74
C ARG A 125 -8.95 9.35 -15.84
N THR A 126 -8.21 9.11 -16.90
CA THR A 126 -8.68 8.30 -18.04
C THR A 126 -8.77 6.84 -17.68
N GLY A 127 -7.80 6.32 -16.92
CA GLY A 127 -7.75 4.92 -16.49
C GLY A 127 -8.92 4.49 -15.59
N MET A 128 -9.55 5.43 -14.89
CA MET A 128 -10.74 5.15 -14.07
C MET A 128 -12.06 5.15 -14.84
N LEU A 129 -12.12 5.77 -16.03
CA LEU A 129 -13.36 5.93 -16.80
C LEU A 129 -14.09 4.60 -17.13
N PRO A 130 -13.41 3.52 -17.53
CA PRO A 130 -14.07 2.24 -17.81
C PRO A 130 -14.84 1.67 -16.62
N TYR A 131 -14.43 2.02 -15.39
CA TYR A 131 -14.95 1.46 -14.15
C TYR A 131 -15.95 2.38 -13.42
N ARG A 132 -16.39 3.47 -14.08
CA ARG A 132 -17.24 4.48 -13.46
C ARG A 132 -18.59 3.95 -12.94
N ASN A 133 -19.10 2.86 -13.48
CA ASN A 133 -20.37 2.24 -13.10
C ASN A 133 -20.19 1.05 -12.15
N ASN A 134 -18.96 0.70 -11.78
CA ASN A 134 -18.68 -0.42 -10.88
C ASN A 134 -18.53 0.06 -9.42
N LEU A 135 -18.90 -0.78 -8.48
CA LEU A 135 -18.46 -0.66 -7.10
C LEU A 135 -17.03 -1.12 -7.01
N THR A 136 -16.12 -0.16 -6.94
CA THR A 136 -14.68 -0.40 -7.01
C THR A 136 -14.00 -0.27 -5.65
N MET A 137 -12.95 -1.05 -5.43
CA MET A 137 -11.98 -0.91 -4.36
C MET A 137 -10.66 -0.42 -4.97
N LEU A 138 -10.29 0.83 -4.72
CA LEU A 138 -9.09 1.43 -5.30
C LEU A 138 -7.89 1.22 -4.39
N GLY A 139 -6.91 0.43 -4.81
CA GLY A 139 -5.67 0.19 -4.07
C GLY A 139 -4.62 1.26 -4.35
N LEU A 140 -4.27 2.05 -3.35
CA LEU A 140 -3.26 3.11 -3.39
C LEU A 140 -2.16 2.85 -2.38
N VAL A 141 -0.94 2.68 -2.85
CA VAL A 141 0.25 2.55 -2.00
C VAL A 141 0.81 3.93 -1.71
N ALA A 142 0.73 4.40 -0.45
CA ALA A 142 0.92 5.80 -0.08
C ALA A 142 2.16 6.05 0.80
N ASP A 143 3.03 5.06 1.01
CA ASP A 143 4.15 5.10 1.94
C ASP A 143 5.48 5.56 1.34
N GLN A 144 5.54 5.82 0.03
CA GLN A 144 6.75 6.28 -0.65
C GLN A 144 6.77 7.81 -0.84
N ASN A 145 7.91 8.30 -1.31
CA ASN A 145 8.07 9.73 -1.55
C ASN A 145 7.15 10.24 -2.66
N PRO A 146 6.59 11.45 -2.51
CA PRO A 146 5.94 12.13 -3.63
C PRO A 146 6.94 12.43 -4.75
N GLY A 147 6.46 12.63 -5.95
CA GLY A 147 7.30 13.04 -7.09
C GLY A 147 7.99 14.38 -6.86
N HIS A 148 7.31 15.31 -6.18
CA HIS A 148 7.88 16.60 -5.76
C HIS A 148 7.45 16.93 -4.33
N PRO A 149 8.38 17.37 -3.43
CA PRO A 149 8.10 17.61 -2.01
C PRO A 149 7.14 18.77 -1.72
N LYS A 150 6.97 19.75 -2.63
CA LYS A 150 5.96 20.82 -2.51
C LYS A 150 4.51 20.29 -2.57
N ASN A 151 4.29 19.15 -3.23
CA ASN A 151 2.98 18.54 -3.39
C ASN A 151 2.72 17.46 -2.35
N ALA A 152 3.15 17.69 -1.11
CA ALA A 152 3.09 16.73 -0.04
C ALA A 152 2.53 17.32 1.25
N TYR A 153 2.04 16.46 2.12
CA TYR A 153 1.85 16.75 3.53
C TYR A 153 3.10 16.33 4.29
N TRP A 154 3.56 17.15 5.24
CA TRP A 154 4.78 16.90 5.99
C TRP A 154 4.46 16.52 7.43
N PHE A 155 4.75 15.29 7.80
CA PHE A 155 4.54 14.75 9.13
C PHE A 155 5.85 14.31 9.77
N ASN A 156 5.88 14.29 11.11
CA ASN A 156 6.94 13.60 11.84
C ASN A 156 6.77 12.08 11.67
N PHE A 157 7.74 11.45 11.02
CA PHE A 157 7.74 10.01 10.80
C PHE A 157 9.08 9.43 11.27
N PHE A 158 9.04 8.70 12.38
CA PHE A 158 10.23 8.19 13.07
C PHE A 158 11.24 9.30 13.43
N GLY A 159 10.76 10.39 13.99
CA GLY A 159 11.61 11.50 14.46
C GLY A 159 12.17 12.41 13.38
N LYS A 160 11.76 12.22 12.10
CA LYS A 160 12.17 13.09 11.00
C LYS A 160 10.97 13.55 10.19
N LEU A 161 10.94 14.85 9.84
CA LEU A 161 9.95 15.41 8.93
C LEU A 161 10.01 14.70 7.59
N THR A 162 8.88 14.18 7.14
CA THR A 162 8.81 13.29 5.99
C THR A 162 7.58 13.60 5.15
N PRO A 163 7.73 13.74 3.82
CA PRO A 163 6.61 14.07 2.95
C PRO A 163 5.75 12.83 2.63
N PHE A 164 4.42 13.00 2.68
CA PHE A 164 3.42 12.02 2.28
C PHE A 164 2.57 12.55 1.13
N VAL A 165 2.15 11.66 0.22
CA VAL A 165 1.37 12.01 -0.95
C VAL A 165 -0.03 12.49 -0.58
N LYS A 166 -0.48 13.63 -1.13
CA LYS A 166 -1.83 14.20 -0.90
C LYS A 166 -2.93 13.47 -1.67
N GLY A 167 -2.57 12.81 -2.77
CA GLY A 167 -3.53 12.30 -3.75
C GLY A 167 -4.54 11.29 -3.19
N ALA A 168 -4.11 10.41 -2.31
CA ALA A 168 -4.96 9.40 -1.71
C ALA A 168 -6.08 10.04 -0.86
N GLU A 169 -5.73 10.93 0.05
CA GLU A 169 -6.71 11.65 0.87
C GLU A 169 -7.59 12.58 0.04
N SER A 170 -6.99 13.38 -0.85
CA SER A 170 -7.75 14.33 -1.68
C SER A 170 -8.77 13.62 -2.57
N GLY A 171 -8.44 12.44 -3.10
CA GLY A 171 -9.36 11.61 -3.87
C GLY A 171 -10.51 11.08 -3.03
N ALA A 172 -10.22 10.52 -1.86
CA ALA A 172 -11.19 9.99 -0.92
C ALA A 172 -12.17 11.06 -0.46
N ARG A 173 -11.67 12.24 -0.05
CA ARG A 173 -12.51 13.37 0.40
C ARG A 173 -13.41 13.90 -0.70
N ARG A 174 -12.89 14.07 -1.92
CA ARG A 174 -13.68 14.57 -3.07
C ARG A 174 -14.81 13.61 -3.44
N GLY A 175 -14.56 12.32 -3.40
CA GLY A 175 -15.54 11.28 -3.76
C GLY A 175 -16.38 10.80 -2.58
N ASN A 176 -16.17 11.32 -1.38
CA ASN A 176 -16.68 10.75 -0.12
C ASN A 176 -16.54 9.23 -0.06
N THR A 177 -15.38 8.74 -0.48
CA THR A 177 -15.09 7.32 -0.63
C THR A 177 -14.47 6.78 0.66
N PRO A 178 -15.13 5.87 1.39
CA PRO A 178 -14.58 5.27 2.61
C PRO A 178 -13.15 4.78 2.42
N VAL A 179 -12.28 5.08 3.40
CA VAL A 179 -10.87 4.70 3.41
C VAL A 179 -10.66 3.56 4.37
N ILE A 180 -10.02 2.52 3.87
CA ILE A 180 -9.65 1.32 4.65
C ILE A 180 -8.14 1.21 4.60
N PHE A 181 -7.50 1.12 5.76
CA PHE A 181 -6.08 0.79 5.86
C PHE A 181 -5.91 -0.71 5.80
N CYS A 182 -4.84 -1.17 5.17
CA CYS A 182 -4.55 -2.60 5.20
C CYS A 182 -3.06 -2.91 5.24
N LYS A 183 -2.73 -4.02 5.89
CA LYS A 183 -1.39 -4.57 5.99
C LYS A 183 -1.38 -6.05 5.65
N PHE A 184 -0.27 -6.52 5.09
CA PHE A 184 -0.04 -7.93 4.82
C PHE A 184 0.95 -8.46 5.84
N ILE A 185 0.62 -9.58 6.47
CA ILE A 185 1.49 -10.24 7.45
C ILE A 185 1.90 -11.60 6.89
N LYS A 186 3.21 -11.83 6.83
CA LYS A 186 3.76 -13.14 6.48
C LYS A 186 3.60 -14.09 7.65
N GLN A 187 2.73 -15.06 7.54
CA GLN A 187 2.53 -16.10 8.56
C GLN A 187 3.67 -17.13 8.53
N LYS A 188 4.05 -17.53 7.33
CA LYS A 188 5.22 -18.36 7.02
C LYS A 188 5.59 -18.15 5.55
N ARG A 189 6.68 -18.74 5.08
CA ARG A 189 7.11 -18.64 3.68
C ARG A 189 5.99 -19.05 2.74
N GLY A 190 5.60 -18.15 1.82
CA GLY A 190 4.54 -18.35 0.85
C GLY A 190 3.11 -18.21 1.38
N TYR A 191 2.90 -17.90 2.67
CA TYR A 191 1.58 -17.74 3.27
C TYR A 191 1.43 -16.37 3.90
N TYR A 192 0.38 -15.65 3.50
CA TYR A 192 0.13 -14.28 3.90
C TYR A 192 -1.29 -14.10 4.42
N LYS A 193 -1.43 -13.19 5.36
CA LYS A 193 -2.73 -12.74 5.87
C LYS A 193 -2.87 -11.24 5.66
N ILE A 194 -3.98 -10.82 5.04
CA ILE A 194 -4.36 -9.40 5.00
C ILE A 194 -5.20 -9.05 6.23
N ILE A 195 -4.96 -7.87 6.78
CA ILE A 195 -5.72 -7.30 7.89
C ILE A 195 -6.21 -5.93 7.44
N PHE A 196 -7.51 -5.68 7.59
CA PHE A 196 -8.16 -4.42 7.28
C PHE A 196 -8.50 -3.67 8.56
N GLU A 197 -8.43 -2.35 8.49
CA GLU A 197 -8.85 -1.42 9.54
C GLU A 197 -9.57 -0.24 8.89
N LEU A 198 -10.75 0.12 9.41
CA LEU A 198 -11.49 1.26 8.90
C LEU A 198 -10.77 2.56 9.27
N GLY A 199 -10.19 3.23 8.29
CA GLY A 199 -9.49 4.50 8.49
C GLY A 199 -10.43 5.69 8.56
N GLU A 200 -11.39 5.77 7.63
CA GLU A 200 -12.40 6.84 7.62
C GLU A 200 -13.64 6.41 6.82
N GLN A 201 -14.80 6.51 7.45
CA GLN A 201 -16.09 6.14 6.83
C GLN A 201 -16.64 7.27 5.96
N ASN A 202 -16.48 8.52 6.36
CA ASN A 202 -17.05 9.71 5.72
C ASN A 202 -15.98 10.77 5.39
N PRO A 203 -15.08 10.50 4.44
CA PRO A 203 -13.94 11.38 4.13
C PRO A 203 -14.30 12.83 3.83
N ALA A 204 -15.46 13.10 3.24
CA ALA A 204 -15.89 14.48 2.92
C ALA A 204 -16.06 15.37 4.16
N THR A 205 -16.31 14.79 5.33
CA THR A 205 -16.50 15.53 6.59
C THR A 205 -15.19 15.81 7.33
N THR A 206 -14.09 15.21 6.91
CA THR A 206 -12.77 15.40 7.55
C THR A 206 -12.11 16.70 7.12
N GLN A 207 -11.19 17.19 7.93
CA GLN A 207 -10.31 18.27 7.52
C GLN A 207 -9.18 17.76 6.60
N PRO A 208 -8.59 18.63 5.76
CA PRO A 208 -7.35 18.26 5.06
C PRO A 208 -6.30 17.78 6.05
N THR A 209 -5.62 16.70 5.71
CA THR A 209 -4.56 16.03 6.49
C THR A 209 -5.00 14.97 7.50
N ASP A 210 -6.27 14.97 7.94
CA ASP A 210 -6.76 14.05 8.98
C ASP A 210 -6.57 12.57 8.60
N ILE A 211 -6.91 12.21 7.36
CA ILE A 211 -6.81 10.83 6.87
C ILE A 211 -5.35 10.43 6.72
N THR A 212 -4.53 11.33 6.20
CA THR A 212 -3.10 11.07 6.05
C THR A 212 -2.42 10.94 7.41
N LYS A 213 -2.82 11.76 8.40
CA LYS A 213 -2.32 11.66 9.78
C LYS A 213 -2.62 10.27 10.38
N LYS A 214 -3.88 9.83 10.33
CA LYS A 214 -4.28 8.48 10.76
C LYS A 214 -3.47 7.38 10.05
N TYR A 215 -3.25 7.55 8.75
CA TYR A 215 -2.45 6.61 7.96
C TYR A 215 -0.98 6.57 8.40
N VAL A 216 -0.37 7.73 8.70
CA VAL A 216 1.02 7.82 9.20
C VAL A 216 1.16 7.11 10.55
N GLU A 217 0.19 7.28 11.44
CA GLU A 217 0.14 6.59 12.75
C GLU A 217 0.00 5.08 12.57
N TYR A 218 -0.94 4.65 11.71
CA TYR A 218 -1.14 3.25 11.34
C TYR A 218 0.13 2.61 10.75
N LEU A 219 0.75 3.29 9.79
CA LEU A 219 1.99 2.84 9.16
C LEU A 219 3.16 2.75 10.16
N THR A 220 3.27 3.73 11.05
CA THR A 220 4.30 3.74 12.11
C THR A 220 4.14 2.53 13.03
N THR A 221 2.91 2.25 13.46
CA THR A 221 2.58 1.09 14.31
C THR A 221 2.91 -0.22 13.59
N PHE A 222 2.51 -0.36 12.33
CA PHE A 222 2.82 -1.53 11.52
C PHE A 222 4.34 -1.77 11.39
N ILE A 223 5.12 -0.73 11.09
CA ILE A 223 6.57 -0.86 10.92
C ILE A 223 7.26 -1.21 12.24
N LYS A 224 6.76 -0.71 13.37
CA LYS A 224 7.28 -1.09 14.70
C LYS A 224 6.99 -2.55 15.04
N GLU A 225 5.81 -3.04 14.69
CA GLU A 225 5.34 -4.39 14.98
C GLU A 225 5.99 -5.44 14.04
N TYR A 226 6.11 -5.12 12.75
CA TYR A 226 6.63 -6.02 11.70
C TYR A 226 7.75 -5.34 10.89
N PRO A 227 8.88 -4.97 11.51
CA PRO A 227 9.90 -4.17 10.85
C PRO A 227 10.51 -4.85 9.62
N GLU A 228 10.56 -6.18 9.58
CA GLU A 228 11.10 -6.92 8.42
C GLU A 228 10.16 -6.99 7.20
N MET A 229 8.92 -6.51 7.36
CA MET A 229 7.91 -6.58 6.29
C MET A 229 7.89 -5.34 5.41
N TRP A 230 8.41 -4.20 5.87
CA TRP A 230 8.38 -2.95 5.11
C TRP A 230 9.57 -2.82 4.15
N LEU A 231 9.38 -2.12 3.02
CA LEU A 231 10.36 -1.99 1.93
C LEU A 231 11.50 -1.02 2.29
N TRP A 232 12.47 -1.47 3.09
CA TRP A 232 13.63 -0.68 3.52
C TRP A 232 14.60 -0.28 2.40
N SER A 233 14.52 -0.88 1.22
CA SER A 233 15.34 -0.52 0.05
C SER A 233 14.94 0.81 -0.58
N HIS A 234 13.69 1.29 -0.36
CA HIS A 234 13.27 2.61 -0.78
C HIS A 234 13.92 3.70 0.09
N ARG A 235 14.52 4.73 -0.54
CA ARG A 235 15.13 5.86 0.19
C ARG A 235 14.04 6.80 0.74
N ARG A 236 13.37 6.40 1.85
CA ARG A 236 12.18 7.08 2.38
C ARG A 236 12.47 8.50 2.85
N TRP A 237 13.58 8.71 3.56
CA TRP A 237 14.00 10.01 4.07
C TRP A 237 14.97 10.70 3.08
N LYS A 238 14.54 10.81 1.82
CA LYS A 238 15.30 11.44 0.73
C LYS A 238 15.28 12.95 0.83
N TRP A 239 14.15 13.52 1.27
CA TRP A 239 13.92 14.95 1.29
C TRP A 239 14.04 15.49 2.72
N ASP A 240 14.77 16.60 2.87
CA ASP A 240 14.73 17.43 4.06
C ASP A 240 13.66 18.50 3.87
N TRP A 241 12.90 18.78 4.92
CA TRP A 241 11.88 19.82 4.88
C TRP A 241 12.52 21.20 4.71
N LYS A 242 11.81 22.06 3.96
CA LYS A 242 12.16 23.47 3.77
C LYS A 242 10.91 24.32 3.93
N PRO A 243 11.01 25.60 4.41
CA PRO A 243 9.84 26.49 4.56
C PRO A 243 8.97 26.61 3.32
N GLU A 244 9.56 26.54 2.14
CA GLU A 244 8.88 26.61 0.84
C GLU A 244 8.00 25.39 0.51
N TYR A 245 8.04 24.34 1.32
CA TYR A 245 7.25 23.09 1.12
C TYR A 245 5.93 23.10 1.88
N GLY A 246 5.62 24.18 2.61
CA GLY A 246 4.39 24.34 3.37
C GLY A 246 4.53 23.98 4.85
N GLU A 247 3.39 23.87 5.52
CA GLU A 247 3.33 23.68 6.97
C GLU A 247 3.79 22.28 7.41
N ILE A 248 4.34 22.23 8.62
CA ILE A 248 4.62 21.00 9.34
C ILE A 248 3.33 20.59 10.07
N LEU A 249 2.91 19.36 9.84
CA LEU A 249 1.70 18.78 10.41
C LEU A 249 2.09 17.81 11.54
N ASN A 250 1.43 17.95 12.70
CA ASN A 250 1.69 17.15 13.89
C ASN A 250 0.53 16.18 14.19
#